data_63d0fa43419f5fa24fe693b9618e3f36
#
_entry.id   63d0fa43419f5fa24fe693b9618e3f36
#
_cell.length_a   1.000
_cell.length_b   1.000
_cell.length_c   1.000
_cell.angle_alpha   90.00
_cell.angle_beta   90.00
_cell.angle_gamma   90.00
#
_symmetry.space_group_name_H-M   'P 1'
#
loop_
_entity.id
_entity.type
_entity.pdbx_description
1 polymer ?
#
loop_
_entity_poly.entity_id
_entity_poly.type
_entity_poly.pdbx_seq_one_letter_code
_entity_poly.pdbx_strand_id
1 'polypeptide(L)'
;MTLWIEAPLRRGVESANIRWGNTIAILTGDFLFAKSSDLLADLGAEAVRLQARTFERLVVGQIMEVQGPASGQDPLEHYLKVVADKTGSLIAASARYGGMVSGAPADTTDTVTLFGEKIGVAFQLADDVIDIASESNQSGKTPGTDLREGVPTLVTLNVMKSTDSADRELQHLLSAPIKDEATVQQVLVALRNHRAIDESRDQLHQVARAARLALGPLPVSDATGALMSLCDAVIDRSA
;
A
#
# COMPACT_ATOMS: atom_id res chain seq x y z
N MET A 1 -8.38 -0.59 -9.41
CA MET A 1 -8.60 0.66 -10.18
C MET A 1 -9.50 1.56 -9.36
N THR A 2 -8.95 2.58 -8.75
CA THR A 2 -9.67 3.40 -7.76
C THR A 2 -10.42 4.51 -8.49
N LEU A 3 -11.69 4.30 -8.81
CA LEU A 3 -12.60 5.29 -9.43
C LEU A 3 -13.03 6.43 -8.49
N TRP A 4 -12.61 6.37 -7.23
CA TRP A 4 -13.01 7.29 -6.18
C TRP A 4 -12.05 8.48 -6.02
N ILE A 5 -10.86 8.43 -6.65
CA ILE A 5 -9.87 9.48 -6.56
C ILE A 5 -9.93 10.30 -7.85
N GLU A 6 -10.58 11.45 -7.80
CA GLU A 6 -10.53 12.47 -8.84
C GLU A 6 -9.23 13.30 -8.77
N ALA A 7 -8.10 12.64 -8.54
CA ALA A 7 -6.82 13.34 -8.55
C ALA A 7 -6.53 13.85 -9.97
N PRO A 8 -6.33 15.17 -10.16
CA PRO A 8 -6.09 15.73 -11.49
C PRO A 8 -4.75 15.29 -12.08
N LEU A 9 -3.77 15.04 -11.22
CA LEU A 9 -2.43 14.61 -11.61
C LEU A 9 -2.09 13.25 -10.98
N ARG A 10 -1.38 12.43 -11.74
CA ARG A 10 -0.77 11.19 -11.26
C ARG A 10 0.66 11.08 -11.76
N ARG A 11 1.63 11.01 -10.85
CA ARG A 11 3.07 11.01 -11.18
C ARG A 11 3.48 12.19 -12.04
N GLY A 12 2.92 13.37 -11.76
CA GLY A 12 3.25 14.62 -12.46
C GLY A 12 2.58 14.82 -13.83
N VAL A 13 1.72 13.88 -14.27
CA VAL A 13 0.94 14.00 -15.51
C VAL A 13 -0.57 13.94 -15.23
N GLU A 14 -1.37 14.47 -16.13
CA GLU A 14 -2.84 14.37 -16.04
C GLU A 14 -3.27 12.91 -15.87
N SER A 15 -4.18 12.68 -14.93
CA SER A 15 -4.75 11.34 -14.72
C SER A 15 -5.56 10.90 -15.95
N ALA A 16 -5.67 9.58 -16.17
CA ALA A 16 -6.46 9.02 -17.27
C ALA A 16 -7.91 9.50 -17.24
N ASN A 17 -8.46 9.68 -16.04
CA ASN A 17 -9.83 10.13 -15.82
C ASN A 17 -10.05 11.57 -16.31
N ILE A 18 -9.08 12.46 -16.02
CA ILE A 18 -9.13 13.85 -16.50
C ILE A 18 -8.92 13.92 -18.00
N ARG A 19 -7.94 13.19 -18.51
CA ARG A 19 -7.53 13.29 -19.91
C ARG A 19 -8.54 12.65 -20.87
N TRP A 20 -9.18 11.54 -20.50
CA TRP A 20 -10.04 10.75 -21.39
C TRP A 20 -11.43 10.44 -20.82
N GLY A 21 -11.73 10.90 -19.60
CA GLY A 21 -12.96 10.60 -18.89
C GLY A 21 -12.99 9.22 -18.25
N ASN A 22 -13.86 9.06 -17.25
CA ASN A 22 -13.96 7.83 -16.44
C ASN A 22 -14.27 6.59 -17.28
N THR A 23 -15.17 6.69 -18.26
CA THR A 23 -15.55 5.55 -19.10
C THR A 23 -14.35 4.98 -19.85
N ILE A 24 -13.54 5.82 -20.47
CA ILE A 24 -12.35 5.37 -21.21
C ILE A 24 -11.30 4.83 -20.25
N ALA A 25 -11.11 5.47 -19.10
CA ALA A 25 -10.15 5.00 -18.08
C ALA A 25 -10.51 3.58 -17.58
N ILE A 26 -11.80 3.31 -17.35
CA ILE A 26 -12.28 1.98 -16.93
C ILE A 26 -12.06 0.95 -18.04
N LEU A 27 -12.55 1.21 -19.23
CA LEU A 27 -12.45 0.29 -20.37
C LEU A 27 -10.98 0.01 -20.73
N THR A 28 -10.09 1.00 -20.59
CA THR A 28 -8.65 0.78 -20.76
C THR A 28 -8.09 -0.16 -19.69
N GLY A 29 -8.52 -0.02 -18.44
CA GLY A 29 -8.17 -0.95 -17.37
C GLY A 29 -8.61 -2.38 -17.67
N ASP A 30 -9.85 -2.57 -18.13
CA ASP A 30 -10.41 -3.87 -18.49
C ASP A 30 -9.64 -4.49 -19.68
N PHE A 31 -9.33 -3.66 -20.69
CA PHE A 31 -8.50 -4.09 -21.83
C PHE A 31 -7.11 -4.56 -21.40
N LEU A 32 -6.43 -3.80 -20.53
CA LEU A 32 -5.11 -4.16 -20.02
C LEU A 32 -5.17 -5.45 -19.17
N PHE A 33 -6.23 -5.63 -18.39
CA PHE A 33 -6.44 -6.85 -17.62
C PHE A 33 -6.66 -8.06 -18.53
N ALA A 34 -7.49 -7.92 -19.59
CA ALA A 34 -7.69 -8.96 -20.58
C ALA A 34 -6.37 -9.33 -21.30
N LYS A 35 -5.55 -8.32 -21.67
CA LYS A 35 -4.24 -8.54 -22.27
C LYS A 35 -3.26 -9.22 -21.34
N SER A 36 -3.26 -8.90 -20.05
CA SER A 36 -2.42 -9.61 -19.08
C SER A 36 -2.83 -11.08 -18.93
N SER A 37 -4.14 -11.37 -18.97
CA SER A 37 -4.66 -12.73 -18.93
C SER A 37 -4.25 -13.55 -20.16
N ASP A 38 -4.30 -12.94 -21.35
CA ASP A 38 -3.87 -13.53 -22.61
C ASP A 38 -2.38 -13.94 -22.57
N LEU A 39 -1.50 -13.01 -22.11
CA LEU A 39 -0.06 -13.29 -21.96
C LEU A 39 0.23 -14.37 -20.91
N LEU A 40 -0.52 -14.41 -19.82
CA LEU A 40 -0.33 -15.40 -18.76
C LEU A 40 -0.84 -16.79 -19.18
N ALA A 41 -1.75 -16.89 -20.16
CA ALA A 41 -2.21 -18.17 -20.70
C ALA A 41 -1.06 -18.98 -21.34
N ASP A 42 -0.08 -18.31 -21.93
CA ASP A 42 1.13 -18.94 -22.49
C ASP A 42 2.03 -19.58 -21.41
N LEU A 43 1.93 -19.11 -20.17
CA LEU A 43 2.65 -19.67 -19.01
C LEU A 43 1.90 -20.82 -18.32
N GLY A 44 0.73 -21.17 -18.82
CA GLY A 44 -0.06 -22.30 -18.36
C GLY A 44 -1.10 -21.96 -17.27
N ALA A 45 -1.89 -22.97 -16.92
CA ALA A 45 -3.07 -22.81 -16.07
C ALA A 45 -2.76 -22.31 -14.64
N GLU A 46 -1.57 -22.60 -14.11
CA GLU A 46 -1.17 -22.15 -12.78
C GLU A 46 -0.96 -20.63 -12.77
N ALA A 47 -0.34 -20.06 -13.80
CA ALA A 47 -0.13 -18.63 -13.93
C ALA A 47 -1.47 -17.87 -14.02
N VAL A 48 -2.41 -18.35 -14.83
CA VAL A 48 -3.75 -17.76 -14.94
C VAL A 48 -4.51 -17.84 -13.60
N ARG A 49 -4.39 -18.97 -12.91
CA ARG A 49 -5.03 -19.12 -11.57
C ARG A 49 -4.43 -18.19 -10.54
N LEU A 50 -3.10 -17.99 -10.55
CA LEU A 50 -2.44 -17.03 -9.68
C LEU A 50 -2.95 -15.61 -9.93
N GLN A 51 -3.06 -15.18 -11.20
CA GLN A 51 -3.63 -13.89 -11.57
C GLN A 51 -5.05 -13.73 -11.03
N ALA A 52 -5.92 -14.72 -11.28
CA ALA A 52 -7.32 -14.64 -10.86
C ALA A 52 -7.45 -14.49 -9.34
N ARG A 53 -6.69 -15.28 -8.56
CA ARG A 53 -6.67 -15.20 -7.09
C ARG A 53 -6.09 -13.88 -6.58
N THR A 54 -5.06 -13.37 -7.24
CA THR A 54 -4.45 -12.08 -6.88
C THR A 54 -5.44 -10.93 -7.14
N PHE A 55 -6.14 -10.98 -8.28
CA PHE A 55 -7.16 -9.99 -8.60
C PHE A 55 -8.36 -10.06 -7.64
N GLU A 56 -8.80 -11.26 -7.28
CA GLU A 56 -9.83 -11.47 -6.26
C GLU A 56 -9.43 -10.82 -4.93
N ARG A 57 -8.23 -11.09 -4.41
CA ARG A 57 -7.70 -10.46 -3.20
C ARG A 57 -7.69 -8.94 -3.29
N LEU A 58 -7.20 -8.39 -4.42
CA LEU A 58 -7.17 -6.94 -4.64
C LEU A 58 -8.57 -6.32 -4.58
N VAL A 59 -9.55 -6.95 -5.25
CA VAL A 59 -10.94 -6.45 -5.27
C VAL A 59 -11.58 -6.56 -3.89
N VAL A 60 -11.36 -7.68 -3.18
CA VAL A 60 -11.86 -7.86 -1.80
C VAL A 60 -11.22 -6.80 -0.88
N GLY A 61 -9.91 -6.57 -0.96
CA GLY A 61 -9.24 -5.51 -0.20
C GLY A 61 -9.81 -4.13 -0.50
N GLN A 62 -10.12 -3.84 -1.77
CA GLN A 62 -10.74 -2.57 -2.16
C GLN A 62 -12.18 -2.44 -1.61
N ILE A 63 -12.96 -3.52 -1.61
CA ILE A 63 -14.31 -3.53 -1.02
C ILE A 63 -14.22 -3.29 0.51
N MET A 64 -13.29 -3.97 1.19
CA MET A 64 -13.07 -3.80 2.63
C MET A 64 -12.67 -2.36 2.99
N GLU A 65 -11.80 -1.73 2.18
CA GLU A 65 -11.43 -0.31 2.37
C GLU A 65 -12.64 0.62 2.31
N VAL A 66 -13.52 0.40 1.33
CA VAL A 66 -14.75 1.22 1.16
C VAL A 66 -15.76 0.96 2.28
N GLN A 67 -15.89 -0.28 2.74
CA GLN A 67 -16.86 -0.63 3.80
C GLN A 67 -16.39 -0.19 5.19
N GLY A 68 -15.07 -0.08 5.39
CA GLY A 68 -14.51 0.13 6.71
C GLY A 68 -14.61 -1.09 7.64
N PRO A 69 -14.08 -0.98 8.86
CA PRO A 69 -14.10 -2.08 9.83
C PRO A 69 -15.53 -2.38 10.31
N ALA A 70 -15.83 -3.67 10.51
CA ALA A 70 -17.09 -4.09 11.11
C ALA A 70 -17.20 -3.63 12.56
N SER A 71 -18.43 -3.56 13.10
CA SER A 71 -18.66 -3.20 14.50
C SER A 71 -17.88 -4.13 15.44
N GLY A 72 -17.03 -3.56 16.29
CA GLY A 72 -16.17 -4.28 17.23
C GLY A 72 -14.86 -4.86 16.64
N GLN A 73 -14.61 -4.68 15.34
CA GLN A 73 -13.32 -5.00 14.74
C GLN A 73 -12.27 -3.92 15.06
N ASP A 74 -11.03 -4.33 15.34
CA ASP A 74 -9.92 -3.39 15.48
C ASP A 74 -9.65 -2.67 14.13
N PRO A 75 -9.75 -1.34 14.06
CA PRO A 75 -9.50 -0.59 12.82
C PRO A 75 -8.09 -0.78 12.26
N LEU A 76 -7.09 -0.96 13.12
CA LEU A 76 -5.71 -1.19 12.68
C LEU A 76 -5.55 -2.57 12.06
N GLU A 77 -6.14 -3.61 12.64
CA GLU A 77 -6.13 -4.97 12.08
C GLU A 77 -6.84 -4.98 10.72
N HIS A 78 -8.00 -4.30 10.62
CA HIS A 78 -8.73 -4.14 9.36
C HIS A 78 -7.87 -3.47 8.30
N TYR A 79 -7.24 -2.34 8.63
CA TYR A 79 -6.37 -1.60 7.73
C TYR A 79 -5.19 -2.46 7.24
N LEU A 80 -4.49 -3.16 8.13
CA LEU A 80 -3.37 -4.03 7.74
C LEU A 80 -3.80 -5.15 6.79
N LYS A 81 -5.02 -5.68 6.98
CA LYS A 81 -5.58 -6.67 6.06
C LYS A 81 -5.89 -6.07 4.68
N VAL A 82 -6.47 -4.87 4.64
CA VAL A 82 -6.71 -4.12 3.39
C VAL A 82 -5.40 -3.91 2.65
N VAL A 83 -4.36 -3.44 3.33
CA VAL A 83 -3.03 -3.22 2.75
C VAL A 83 -2.42 -4.52 2.22
N ALA A 84 -2.53 -5.62 2.97
CA ALA A 84 -2.03 -6.93 2.53
C ALA A 84 -2.76 -7.42 1.27
N ASP A 85 -4.08 -7.29 1.20
CA ASP A 85 -4.86 -7.76 0.07
C ASP A 85 -4.76 -6.83 -1.15
N LYS A 86 -4.70 -5.51 -0.96
CA LYS A 86 -4.67 -4.53 -2.04
C LYS A 86 -3.26 -4.32 -2.63
N THR A 87 -2.21 -4.30 -1.80
CA THR A 87 -0.82 -4.01 -2.20
C THR A 87 0.09 -5.23 -2.02
N GLY A 88 0.09 -5.86 -0.85
CA GLY A 88 0.94 -7.00 -0.54
C GLY A 88 0.74 -8.16 -1.52
N SER A 89 -0.52 -8.47 -1.87
CA SER A 89 -0.86 -9.55 -2.80
C SER A 89 -0.23 -9.37 -4.19
N LEU A 90 -0.15 -8.14 -4.70
CA LEU A 90 0.42 -7.85 -6.02
C LEU A 90 1.94 -8.07 -6.03
N ILE A 91 2.63 -7.65 -4.98
CA ILE A 91 4.08 -7.84 -4.84
C ILE A 91 4.40 -9.32 -4.61
N ALA A 92 3.58 -10.01 -3.80
CA ALA A 92 3.68 -11.46 -3.61
C ALA A 92 3.51 -12.24 -4.93
N ALA A 93 2.50 -11.87 -5.74
CA ALA A 93 2.28 -12.49 -7.04
C ALA A 93 3.46 -12.24 -7.99
N SER A 94 4.02 -11.03 -8.01
CA SER A 94 5.20 -10.70 -8.82
C SER A 94 6.41 -11.57 -8.44
N ALA A 95 6.67 -11.73 -7.13
CA ALA A 95 7.74 -12.60 -6.63
C ALA A 95 7.49 -14.07 -6.99
N ARG A 96 6.23 -14.54 -6.85
CA ARG A 96 5.84 -15.91 -7.21
C ARG A 96 6.01 -16.19 -8.69
N TYR A 97 5.60 -15.27 -9.58
CA TYR A 97 5.86 -15.40 -11.01
C TYR A 97 7.36 -15.50 -11.30
N GLY A 98 8.20 -14.70 -10.65
CA GLY A 98 9.65 -14.79 -10.78
C GLY A 98 10.17 -16.18 -10.44
N GLY A 99 9.74 -16.78 -9.33
CA GLY A 99 10.09 -18.15 -8.95
C GLY A 99 9.59 -19.19 -9.95
N MET A 100 8.32 -19.10 -10.36
CA MET A 100 7.71 -20.04 -11.31
C MET A 100 8.41 -20.03 -12.67
N VAL A 101 8.64 -18.84 -13.26
CA VAL A 101 9.20 -18.70 -14.60
C VAL A 101 10.69 -19.04 -14.64
N SER A 102 11.42 -18.81 -13.55
CA SER A 102 12.83 -19.22 -13.43
C SER A 102 13.03 -20.71 -13.20
N GLY A 103 11.96 -21.48 -12.95
CA GLY A 103 12.06 -22.89 -12.59
C GLY A 103 12.64 -23.13 -11.20
N ALA A 104 12.49 -22.16 -10.29
CA ALA A 104 12.97 -22.30 -8.92
C ALA A 104 12.21 -23.40 -8.16
N PRO A 105 12.85 -24.09 -7.18
CA PRO A 105 12.17 -25.04 -6.30
C PRO A 105 10.96 -24.42 -5.62
N ALA A 106 9.96 -25.25 -5.28
CA ALA A 106 8.73 -24.81 -4.63
C ALA A 106 9.00 -24.02 -3.35
N ASP A 107 9.89 -24.51 -2.48
CA ASP A 107 10.27 -23.85 -1.22
C ASP A 107 10.88 -22.46 -1.44
N THR A 108 11.71 -22.31 -2.49
CA THR A 108 12.26 -21.01 -2.90
C THR A 108 11.15 -20.07 -3.37
N THR A 109 10.26 -20.59 -4.23
CA THR A 109 9.12 -19.82 -4.75
C THR A 109 8.18 -19.37 -3.62
N ASP A 110 7.90 -20.25 -2.66
CA ASP A 110 7.07 -19.91 -1.49
C ASP A 110 7.77 -18.89 -0.58
N THR A 111 9.07 -19.02 -0.39
CA THR A 111 9.89 -18.07 0.38
C THR A 111 9.85 -16.67 -0.22
N VAL A 112 10.10 -16.52 -1.52
CA VAL A 112 10.05 -15.20 -2.17
C VAL A 112 8.64 -14.64 -2.25
N THR A 113 7.62 -15.51 -2.32
CA THR A 113 6.21 -15.10 -2.26
C THR A 113 5.87 -14.48 -0.90
N LEU A 114 6.26 -15.14 0.19
CA LEU A 114 6.08 -14.64 1.56
C LEU A 114 6.83 -13.31 1.78
N PHE A 115 8.07 -13.22 1.29
CA PHE A 115 8.84 -11.98 1.28
C PHE A 115 8.07 -10.89 0.54
N GLY A 116 7.58 -11.18 -0.67
CA GLY A 116 6.84 -10.23 -1.51
C GLY A 116 5.61 -9.68 -0.80
N GLU A 117 4.87 -10.51 -0.07
CA GLU A 117 3.70 -10.05 0.69
C GLU A 117 4.11 -9.08 1.81
N LYS A 118 5.13 -9.43 2.59
CA LYS A 118 5.60 -8.60 3.71
C LYS A 118 6.21 -7.28 3.24
N ILE A 119 7.06 -7.31 2.21
CA ILE A 119 7.67 -6.08 1.70
C ILE A 119 6.64 -5.18 1.00
N GLY A 120 5.61 -5.76 0.38
CA GLY A 120 4.49 -5.02 -0.19
C GLY A 120 3.67 -4.28 0.87
N VAL A 121 3.44 -4.92 2.02
CA VAL A 121 2.84 -4.24 3.19
C VAL A 121 3.75 -3.12 3.67
N ALA A 122 5.04 -3.39 3.91
CA ALA A 122 5.98 -2.37 4.36
C ALA A 122 6.05 -1.17 3.39
N PHE A 123 6.01 -1.44 2.08
CA PHE A 123 6.00 -0.39 1.06
C PHE A 123 4.78 0.54 1.18
N GLN A 124 3.58 -0.01 1.44
CA GLN A 124 2.38 0.80 1.64
C GLN A 124 2.46 1.60 2.94
N LEU A 125 2.94 0.99 4.04
CA LEU A 125 3.13 1.72 5.30
C LEU A 125 4.11 2.88 5.14
N ALA A 126 5.18 2.70 4.35
CA ALA A 126 6.11 3.78 4.02
C ALA A 126 5.44 4.89 3.20
N ASP A 127 4.62 4.54 2.21
CA ASP A 127 3.86 5.53 1.41
C ASP A 127 2.92 6.36 2.30
N ASP A 128 2.26 5.76 3.28
CA ASP A 128 1.37 6.45 4.22
C ASP A 128 2.14 7.43 5.13
N VAL A 129 3.32 7.04 5.61
CA VAL A 129 4.19 7.92 6.39
C VAL A 129 4.68 9.10 5.52
N ILE A 130 5.09 8.81 4.28
CA ILE A 130 5.57 9.83 3.32
C ILE A 130 4.48 10.84 2.98
N ASP A 131 3.22 10.42 2.81
CA ASP A 131 2.11 11.33 2.50
C ASP A 131 1.92 12.41 3.57
N ILE A 132 2.29 12.11 4.81
CA ILE A 132 2.22 13.04 5.94
C ILE A 132 3.55 13.77 6.16
N ALA A 133 4.68 13.04 6.15
CA ALA A 133 5.98 13.56 6.53
C ALA A 133 6.61 14.46 5.48
N SER A 134 6.39 14.17 4.17
CA SER A 134 7.07 14.90 3.10
C SER A 134 6.53 16.32 2.91
N GLU A 135 7.43 17.22 2.55
CA GLU A 135 7.06 18.54 2.04
C GLU A 135 6.71 18.44 0.54
N SER A 136 5.79 19.29 0.07
CA SER A 136 5.19 19.25 -1.28
C SER A 136 6.16 19.16 -2.46
N ASN A 137 7.44 19.46 -2.26
CA ASN A 137 8.46 19.50 -3.31
C ASN A 137 9.27 18.18 -3.46
N GLN A 138 9.11 17.20 -2.58
CA GLN A 138 9.98 16.02 -2.54
C GLN A 138 9.33 14.74 -3.09
N SER A 139 8.01 14.55 -2.93
CA SER A 139 7.35 13.28 -3.28
C SER A 139 6.68 13.25 -4.65
N GLY A 140 6.51 14.40 -5.31
CA GLY A 140 5.71 14.50 -6.55
C GLY A 140 4.21 14.23 -6.35
N LYS A 141 3.76 14.07 -5.11
CA LYS A 141 2.36 13.96 -4.68
C LYS A 141 1.98 15.21 -3.89
N THR A 142 0.70 15.55 -3.85
CA THR A 142 0.18 16.57 -2.94
C THR A 142 0.03 15.95 -1.56
N PRO A 143 0.77 16.38 -0.53
CA PRO A 143 0.67 15.83 0.82
C PRO A 143 -0.76 15.90 1.36
N GLY A 144 -1.16 14.90 2.15
CA GLY A 144 -2.49 14.85 2.77
C GLY A 144 -3.61 14.46 1.82
N THR A 145 -3.31 13.76 0.73
CA THR A 145 -4.34 13.23 -0.18
C THR A 145 -5.33 12.34 0.58
N ASP A 146 -4.83 11.43 1.42
CA ASP A 146 -5.67 10.52 2.20
C ASP A 146 -6.55 11.26 3.22
N LEU A 147 -6.07 12.38 3.78
CA LEU A 147 -6.86 13.25 4.67
C LEU A 147 -8.06 13.89 3.93
N ARG A 148 -7.85 14.33 2.68
CA ARG A 148 -8.91 14.93 1.86
C ARG A 148 -9.99 13.91 1.48
N GLU A 149 -9.59 12.66 1.32
CA GLU A 149 -10.47 11.54 0.95
C GLU A 149 -11.10 10.87 2.17
N GLY A 150 -10.56 11.09 3.37
CA GLY A 150 -10.98 10.45 4.60
C GLY A 150 -10.58 8.97 4.65
N VAL A 151 -9.50 8.60 3.93
CA VAL A 151 -8.96 7.24 3.95
C VAL A 151 -8.08 7.09 5.19
N PRO A 152 -8.38 6.14 6.09
CA PRO A 152 -7.54 5.89 7.25
C PRO A 152 -6.16 5.37 6.83
N THR A 153 -5.11 5.98 7.38
CA THR A 153 -3.72 5.55 7.22
C THR A 153 -3.14 5.05 8.54
N LEU A 154 -1.96 4.44 8.50
CA LEU A 154 -1.31 3.97 9.72
C LEU A 154 -1.16 5.09 10.77
N VAL A 155 -0.74 6.29 10.36
CA VAL A 155 -0.52 7.43 11.26
C VAL A 155 -1.82 7.92 11.86
N THR A 156 -2.87 8.09 11.05
CA THR A 156 -4.18 8.55 11.53
C THR A 156 -4.83 7.54 12.48
N LEU A 157 -4.69 6.23 12.21
CA LEU A 157 -5.18 5.18 13.09
C LEU A 157 -4.45 5.16 14.46
N ASN A 158 -3.14 5.42 14.48
CA ASN A 158 -2.39 5.55 15.73
C ASN A 158 -2.85 6.76 16.55
N VAL A 159 -3.18 7.89 15.91
CA VAL A 159 -3.81 9.03 16.60
C VAL A 159 -5.18 8.66 17.15
N MET A 160 -6.03 8.01 16.34
CA MET A 160 -7.40 7.62 16.76
C MET A 160 -7.40 6.63 17.93
N LYS A 161 -6.34 5.84 18.09
CA LYS A 161 -6.16 4.91 19.21
C LYS A 161 -5.71 5.60 20.52
N SER A 162 -5.24 6.83 20.46
CA SER A 162 -4.77 7.58 21.63
C SER A 162 -5.90 7.81 22.65
N THR A 163 -5.57 7.67 23.92
CA THR A 163 -6.44 8.00 25.05
C THR A 163 -6.11 9.36 25.69
N ASP A 164 -5.10 10.05 25.15
CA ASP A 164 -4.72 11.38 25.63
C ASP A 164 -5.81 12.40 25.30
N SER A 165 -6.18 13.19 26.29
CA SER A 165 -7.18 14.24 26.12
C SER A 165 -6.70 15.37 25.20
N ALA A 166 -5.39 15.55 25.05
CA ALA A 166 -4.80 16.53 24.14
C ALA A 166 -5.05 16.17 22.66
N ASP A 167 -5.26 14.89 22.34
CA ASP A 167 -5.45 14.41 20.97
C ASP A 167 -6.91 14.53 20.49
N ARG A 168 -7.85 14.87 21.35
CA ARG A 168 -9.29 14.88 21.03
C ARG A 168 -9.66 15.80 19.87
N GLU A 169 -9.06 16.99 19.81
CA GLU A 169 -9.30 17.92 18.71
C GLU A 169 -8.82 17.34 17.38
N LEU A 170 -7.60 16.78 17.37
CA LEU A 170 -7.04 16.13 16.19
C LEU A 170 -7.87 14.90 15.79
N GLN A 171 -8.27 14.06 16.73
CA GLN A 171 -9.18 12.93 16.49
C GLN A 171 -10.51 13.37 15.88
N HIS A 172 -11.07 14.47 16.36
CA HIS A 172 -12.31 15.03 15.80
C HIS A 172 -12.13 15.46 14.33
N LEU A 173 -11.03 16.13 14.01
CA LEU A 173 -10.71 16.53 12.62
C LEU A 173 -10.50 15.32 11.70
N LEU A 174 -9.89 14.24 12.21
CA LEU A 174 -9.62 13.01 11.47
C LEU A 174 -10.84 12.09 11.31
N SER A 175 -11.97 12.39 11.96
CA SER A 175 -13.17 11.53 11.92
C SER A 175 -13.97 11.61 10.62
N ALA A 176 -13.64 12.55 9.72
CA ALA A 176 -14.30 12.76 8.44
C ALA A 176 -13.33 13.31 7.38
N PRO A 177 -13.65 13.20 6.09
CA PRO A 177 -12.86 13.79 5.00
C PRO A 177 -12.69 15.31 5.19
N ILE A 178 -11.45 15.80 5.08
CA ILE A 178 -11.13 17.22 5.26
C ILE A 178 -11.11 17.90 3.89
N LYS A 179 -12.11 18.76 3.62
CA LYS A 179 -12.25 19.45 2.33
C LYS A 179 -11.60 20.83 2.28
N ASP A 180 -11.39 21.45 3.42
CA ASP A 180 -10.75 22.76 3.53
C ASP A 180 -9.22 22.62 3.55
N GLU A 181 -8.55 23.29 2.60
CA GLU A 181 -7.09 23.19 2.45
C GLU A 181 -6.33 23.75 3.67
N ALA A 182 -6.83 24.82 4.29
CA ALA A 182 -6.19 25.37 5.49
C ALA A 182 -6.22 24.36 6.65
N THR A 183 -7.34 23.67 6.82
CA THR A 183 -7.50 22.59 7.81
C THR A 183 -6.59 21.40 7.49
N VAL A 184 -6.45 21.00 6.19
CA VAL A 184 -5.51 19.95 5.80
C VAL A 184 -4.08 20.32 6.22
N GLN A 185 -3.64 21.54 5.93
CA GLN A 185 -2.31 22.00 6.31
C GLN A 185 -2.10 22.04 7.84
N GLN A 186 -3.11 22.49 8.59
CA GLN A 186 -3.08 22.46 10.05
C GLN A 186 -2.93 21.03 10.59
N VAL A 187 -3.71 20.08 10.05
CA VAL A 187 -3.67 18.67 10.46
C VAL A 187 -2.33 18.03 10.07
N LEU A 188 -1.78 18.32 8.87
CA LEU A 188 -0.45 17.84 8.49
C LEU A 188 0.64 18.30 9.44
N VAL A 189 0.62 19.58 9.84
CA VAL A 189 1.58 20.11 10.83
C VAL A 189 1.41 19.43 12.19
N ALA A 190 0.17 19.20 12.62
CA ALA A 190 -0.10 18.50 13.88
C ALA A 190 0.41 17.06 13.84
N LEU A 191 0.13 16.31 12.77
CA LEU A 191 0.55 14.91 12.58
C LEU A 191 2.07 14.77 12.53
N ARG A 192 2.78 15.67 11.85
CA ARG A 192 4.25 15.67 11.77
C ARG A 192 4.93 15.82 13.13
N ASN A 193 4.30 16.52 14.05
CA ASN A 193 4.80 16.73 15.42
C ASN A 193 4.20 15.74 16.43
N HIS A 194 3.33 14.82 16.00
CA HIS A 194 2.66 13.89 16.87
C HIS A 194 3.45 12.60 17.00
N ARG A 195 3.49 11.99 18.20
CA ARG A 195 4.16 10.71 18.47
C ARG A 195 3.71 9.56 17.55
N ALA A 196 2.48 9.62 17.04
CA ALA A 196 1.92 8.62 16.15
C ALA A 196 2.76 8.41 14.88
N ILE A 197 3.52 9.43 14.42
CA ILE A 197 4.39 9.28 13.25
C ILE A 197 5.59 8.39 13.57
N ASP A 198 6.19 8.54 14.75
CA ASP A 198 7.31 7.70 15.19
C ASP A 198 6.83 6.27 15.50
N GLU A 199 5.66 6.12 16.14
CA GLU A 199 5.01 4.81 16.33
C GLU A 199 4.75 4.10 14.98
N SER A 200 4.36 4.85 13.96
CA SER A 200 4.14 4.31 12.61
C SER A 200 5.44 3.92 11.92
N ARG A 201 6.51 4.69 12.09
CA ARG A 201 7.85 4.33 11.63
C ARG A 201 8.36 3.06 12.30
N ASP A 202 8.16 2.91 13.59
CA ASP A 202 8.53 1.69 14.33
C ASP A 202 7.78 0.47 13.82
N GLN A 203 6.48 0.60 13.55
CA GLN A 203 5.67 -0.47 12.95
C GLN A 203 6.14 -0.83 11.54
N LEU A 204 6.44 0.15 10.69
CA LEU A 204 7.06 -0.05 9.38
C LEU A 204 8.37 -0.83 9.50
N HIS A 205 9.27 -0.42 10.41
CA HIS A 205 10.54 -1.09 10.65
C HIS A 205 10.35 -2.55 11.07
N GLN A 206 9.34 -2.84 11.91
CA GLN A 206 9.02 -4.21 12.31
C GLN A 206 8.57 -5.06 11.11
N VAL A 207 7.71 -4.54 10.24
CA VAL A 207 7.24 -5.25 9.05
C VAL A 207 8.38 -5.46 8.04
N ALA A 208 9.21 -4.46 7.79
CA ALA A 208 10.37 -4.57 6.91
C ALA A 208 11.41 -5.59 7.46
N ARG A 209 11.62 -5.60 8.77
CA ARG A 209 12.45 -6.62 9.44
C ARG A 209 11.86 -8.02 9.28
N ALA A 210 10.56 -8.18 9.42
CA ALA A 210 9.88 -9.45 9.20
C ALA A 210 9.98 -9.92 7.73
N ALA A 211 9.96 -8.99 6.76
CA ALA A 211 10.22 -9.30 5.36
C ALA A 211 11.66 -9.81 5.16
N ARG A 212 12.66 -9.12 5.74
CA ARG A 212 14.07 -9.53 5.68
C ARG A 212 14.29 -10.92 6.30
N LEU A 213 13.68 -11.22 7.43
CA LEU A 213 13.78 -12.53 8.09
C LEU A 213 13.14 -13.65 7.24
N ALA A 214 12.11 -13.36 6.46
CA ALA A 214 11.48 -14.33 5.56
C ALA A 214 12.46 -14.85 4.49
N LEU A 215 13.49 -14.10 4.13
CA LEU A 215 14.53 -14.51 3.18
C LEU A 215 15.57 -15.50 3.78
N GLY A 216 15.53 -15.73 5.09
CA GLY A 216 16.52 -16.59 5.79
C GLY A 216 16.74 -17.99 5.19
N PRO A 217 15.71 -18.69 4.66
CA PRO A 217 15.90 -19.98 4.00
C PRO A 217 16.66 -19.94 2.67
N LEU A 218 16.81 -18.77 2.04
CA LEU A 218 17.47 -18.64 0.75
C LEU A 218 18.99 -18.69 0.90
N PRO A 219 19.72 -19.23 -0.10
CA PRO A 219 21.17 -19.22 -0.11
C PRO A 219 21.71 -17.78 -0.19
N VAL A 220 22.90 -17.58 0.36
CA VAL A 220 23.62 -16.30 0.21
C VAL A 220 24.00 -16.11 -1.26
N SER A 221 23.53 -15.06 -1.88
CA SER A 221 23.77 -14.70 -3.29
C SER A 221 23.53 -13.21 -3.51
N ASP A 222 24.00 -12.68 -4.65
CA ASP A 222 23.73 -11.30 -5.06
C ASP A 222 22.23 -11.01 -5.13
N ALA A 223 21.43 -11.97 -5.62
CA ALA A 223 19.98 -11.83 -5.70
C ALA A 223 19.34 -11.73 -4.32
N THR A 224 19.74 -12.59 -3.36
CA THR A 224 19.26 -12.50 -1.97
C THR A 224 19.71 -11.20 -1.33
N GLY A 225 20.96 -10.77 -1.59
CA GLY A 225 21.49 -9.46 -1.14
C GLY A 225 20.67 -8.30 -1.69
N ALA A 226 20.29 -8.32 -2.96
CA ALA A 226 19.43 -7.30 -3.57
C ALA A 226 18.03 -7.25 -2.93
N LEU A 227 17.41 -8.40 -2.63
CA LEU A 227 16.13 -8.45 -1.92
C LEU A 227 16.24 -7.90 -0.48
N MET A 228 17.36 -8.17 0.20
CA MET A 228 17.63 -7.60 1.53
C MET A 228 17.78 -6.07 1.47
N SER A 229 18.51 -5.57 0.46
CA SER A 229 18.68 -4.12 0.25
C SER A 229 17.36 -3.42 -0.09
N LEU A 230 16.40 -4.11 -0.69
CA LEU A 230 15.05 -3.57 -0.92
C LEU A 230 14.34 -3.27 0.41
N CYS A 231 14.56 -4.09 1.46
CA CYS A 231 14.01 -3.80 2.79
C CYS A 231 14.55 -2.48 3.35
N ASP A 232 15.86 -2.26 3.20
CA ASP A 232 16.52 -1.03 3.66
C ASP A 232 16.00 0.18 2.85
N ALA A 233 15.90 0.06 1.52
CA ALA A 233 15.39 1.10 0.65
C ALA A 233 13.92 1.50 0.96
N VAL A 234 13.08 0.56 1.40
CA VAL A 234 11.69 0.87 1.80
C VAL A 234 11.68 1.69 3.09
N ILE A 235 12.56 1.39 4.04
CA ILE A 235 12.69 2.15 5.29
C ILE A 235 13.22 3.56 5.01
N ASP A 236 14.31 3.66 4.23
CA ASP A 236 15.00 4.93 3.95
C ASP A 236 14.10 5.95 3.25
N ARG A 237 13.09 5.49 2.49
CA ARG A 237 12.11 6.39 1.85
C ARG A 237 11.25 7.16 2.84
N SER A 238 11.05 6.68 4.05
CA SER A 238 10.19 7.26 5.09
C SER A 238 10.95 7.99 6.20
N ALA A 239 12.27 8.05 6.08
CA ALA A 239 13.18 8.68 7.06
C ALA A 239 13.11 10.21 7.02
#